data_1ad5949ba55e02e40f51c680e77f2470
#
_entry.id   1ad5949ba55e02e40f51c680e77f2470
#
_cell.length_a   1.000
_cell.length_b   1.000
_cell.length_c   1.000
_cell.angle_alpha   90.00
_cell.angle_beta   90.00
_cell.angle_gamma   90.00
#
_symmetry.space_group_name_H-M   'P 1'
#
loop_
_entity.id
_entity.type
_entity.pdbx_description
1 polymer ?
#
loop_
_entity_poly.entity_id
_entity_poly.type
_entity_poly.pdbx_seq_one_letter_code
_entity_poly.pdbx_strand_id
1 'polypeptide(L)'
;MNLFATDDVQLHYRDDGDPQGAPVVFANSLGTDLRLWDPILPHLPKGLRIIRYDKRGHGLSSCPKGAYSMGALVREIEALLDHLDVKNCLFVGLSIGGMIAQGLAIKRLDLLRAMVLSNTAAKIGQPAMW
;
A
#
# COMPACT_ATOMS: atom_id res chain seq x y z
N MET A 1 -10.67 -12.78 6.88
CA MET A 1 -10.27 -12.09 5.64
C MET A 1 -10.87 -10.69 5.66
N ASN A 2 -10.04 -9.67 5.53
CA ASN A 2 -10.51 -8.29 5.53
C ASN A 2 -10.61 -7.78 4.10
N LEU A 3 -11.78 -7.31 3.72
CA LEU A 3 -12.05 -6.76 2.38
C LEU A 3 -12.60 -5.34 2.51
N PHE A 4 -12.13 -4.46 1.64
CA PHE A 4 -12.60 -3.09 1.54
C PHE A 4 -12.95 -2.79 0.08
N ALA A 5 -14.17 -2.34 -0.17
CA ALA A 5 -14.65 -2.05 -1.53
C ALA A 5 -14.75 -0.55 -1.77
N THR A 6 -14.22 -0.12 -2.91
CA THR A 6 -14.50 1.18 -3.50
C THR A 6 -15.48 1.00 -4.67
N ASP A 7 -15.72 2.04 -5.47
CA ASP A 7 -16.63 1.97 -6.61
C ASP A 7 -16.13 0.98 -7.69
N ASP A 8 -14.82 0.78 -7.80
CA ASP A 8 -14.23 0.02 -8.90
C ASP A 8 -13.32 -1.14 -8.49
N VAL A 9 -13.00 -1.28 -7.19
CA VAL A 9 -12.10 -2.34 -6.73
C VAL A 9 -12.49 -2.83 -5.35
N GLN A 10 -12.24 -4.13 -5.09
CA GLN A 10 -12.29 -4.71 -3.76
C GLN A 10 -10.87 -5.09 -3.35
N LEU A 11 -10.40 -4.51 -2.26
CA LEU A 11 -9.04 -4.73 -1.75
C LEU A 11 -9.04 -5.72 -0.58
N HIS A 12 -8.16 -6.71 -0.68
CA HIS A 12 -7.82 -7.57 0.45
C HIS A 12 -6.71 -6.90 1.26
N TYR A 13 -6.87 -6.87 2.58
CA TYR A 13 -5.87 -6.26 3.46
C TYR A 13 -5.78 -6.99 4.80
N ARG A 14 -4.71 -6.73 5.53
CA ARG A 14 -4.50 -7.14 6.91
C ARG A 14 -4.21 -5.90 7.76
N ASP A 15 -4.82 -5.84 8.92
CA ASP A 15 -4.62 -4.78 9.91
C ASP A 15 -4.33 -5.49 11.23
N ASP A 16 -3.06 -5.67 11.51
CA ASP A 16 -2.57 -6.50 12.61
C ASP A 16 -1.85 -5.65 13.67
N GLY A 17 -1.53 -6.29 14.79
CA GLY A 17 -0.83 -5.65 15.88
C GLY A 17 -1.74 -4.83 16.78
N ASP A 18 -1.18 -3.78 17.37
CA ASP A 18 -1.91 -2.93 18.31
C ASP A 18 -2.74 -1.87 17.56
N PRO A 19 -4.07 -1.88 17.68
CA PRO A 19 -4.92 -0.88 17.02
C PRO A 19 -4.60 0.57 17.44
N GLN A 20 -3.99 0.76 18.60
CA GLN A 20 -3.57 2.07 19.11
C GLN A 20 -2.10 2.35 18.85
N GLY A 21 -1.39 1.42 18.23
CA GLY A 21 0.03 1.57 17.92
C GLY A 21 0.30 2.53 16.77
N ALA A 22 1.56 2.92 16.64
CA ALA A 22 2.00 3.72 15.50
C ALA A 22 1.81 2.92 14.21
N PRO A 23 1.10 3.47 13.20
CA PRO A 23 0.80 2.72 12.00
C PRO A 23 1.98 2.63 11.04
N VAL A 24 2.22 1.43 10.53
CA VAL A 24 3.17 1.13 9.46
C VAL A 24 2.39 0.48 8.32
N VAL A 25 2.51 1.03 7.12
CA VAL A 25 1.80 0.56 5.93
C VAL A 25 2.81 0.04 4.92
N PHE A 26 2.55 -1.15 4.37
CA PHE A 26 3.43 -1.80 3.40
C PHE A 26 2.76 -1.90 2.04
N ALA A 27 3.45 -1.41 1.00
CA ALA A 27 3.03 -1.54 -0.39
C ALA A 27 4.07 -2.34 -1.17
N ASN A 28 3.64 -3.47 -1.74
CA ASN A 28 4.54 -4.44 -2.36
C ASN A 28 4.85 -4.13 -3.83
N SER A 29 5.80 -4.91 -4.37
CA SER A 29 6.19 -4.89 -5.77
C SER A 29 5.12 -5.51 -6.68
N LEU A 30 5.30 -5.33 -7.99
CA LEU A 30 4.47 -6.01 -9.00
C LEU A 30 4.63 -7.53 -8.90
N GLY A 31 3.53 -8.25 -9.11
CA GLY A 31 3.53 -9.71 -9.12
C GLY A 31 3.63 -10.36 -7.74
N THR A 32 3.51 -9.60 -6.67
CA THR A 32 3.58 -10.09 -5.30
C THR A 32 2.30 -9.78 -4.54
N ASP A 33 2.14 -10.39 -3.38
CA ASP A 33 1.02 -10.12 -2.49
C ASP A 33 1.51 -9.73 -1.08
N LEU A 34 0.59 -9.46 -0.18
CA LEU A 34 0.94 -8.97 1.15
C LEU A 34 1.80 -9.93 1.98
N ARG A 35 1.86 -11.22 1.62
CA ARG A 35 2.73 -12.20 2.28
C ARG A 35 4.22 -11.94 2.03
N LEU A 36 4.56 -11.11 1.05
CA LEU A 36 5.93 -10.68 0.81
C LEU A 36 6.60 -10.18 2.10
N TRP A 37 5.83 -9.56 2.97
CA TRP A 37 6.33 -8.93 4.19
C TRP A 37 6.40 -9.89 5.38
N ASP A 38 5.84 -11.10 5.29
CA ASP A 38 5.81 -12.06 6.40
C ASP A 38 7.18 -12.27 7.07
N PRO A 39 8.29 -12.42 6.30
CA PRO A 39 9.60 -12.68 6.93
C PRO A 39 10.12 -11.54 7.80
N ILE A 40 9.72 -10.30 7.56
CA ILE A 40 10.24 -9.17 8.34
C ILE A 40 9.38 -8.83 9.55
N LEU A 41 8.13 -9.26 9.58
CA LEU A 41 7.20 -8.89 10.65
C LEU A 41 7.70 -9.27 12.04
N PRO A 42 8.29 -10.48 12.26
CA PRO A 42 8.82 -10.84 13.58
C PRO A 42 9.96 -9.96 14.05
N HIS A 43 10.64 -9.25 13.15
CA HIS A 43 11.79 -8.41 13.46
C HIS A 43 11.41 -6.95 13.71
N LEU A 44 10.14 -6.60 13.56
CA LEU A 44 9.66 -5.25 13.81
C LEU A 44 9.52 -5.01 15.32
N PRO A 45 9.64 -3.74 15.77
CA PRO A 45 9.33 -3.40 17.15
C PRO A 45 7.92 -3.82 17.56
N LYS A 46 7.74 -4.16 18.81
CA LYS A 46 6.42 -4.48 19.37
C LYS A 46 5.57 -3.22 19.50
N GLY A 47 4.25 -3.39 19.48
CA GLY A 47 3.32 -2.30 19.72
C GLY A 47 2.96 -1.48 18.49
N LEU A 48 3.41 -1.87 17.30
CA LEU A 48 3.03 -1.22 16.05
C LEU A 48 1.66 -1.72 15.56
N ARG A 49 0.97 -0.85 14.84
CA ARG A 49 -0.16 -1.23 14.00
C ARG A 49 0.37 -1.49 12.61
N ILE A 50 0.16 -2.69 12.08
CA ILE A 50 0.77 -3.15 10.83
C ILE A 50 -0.31 -3.36 9.79
N ILE A 51 -0.28 -2.56 8.73
CA ILE A 51 -1.25 -2.60 7.65
C ILE A 51 -0.56 -3.04 6.37
N ARG A 52 -1.09 -4.11 5.78
CA ARG A 52 -0.63 -4.65 4.49
C ARG A 52 -1.82 -4.82 3.59
N TYR A 53 -1.62 -4.68 2.30
CA TYR A 53 -2.72 -4.85 1.35
C TYR A 53 -2.23 -5.43 0.03
N ASP A 54 -3.16 -6.05 -0.69
CA ASP A 54 -2.98 -6.46 -2.07
C ASP A 54 -3.54 -5.35 -2.96
N LYS A 55 -2.69 -4.77 -3.81
CA LYS A 55 -3.19 -3.80 -4.79
C LYS A 55 -4.07 -4.47 -5.83
N ARG A 56 -4.85 -3.70 -6.57
CA ARG A 56 -5.70 -4.26 -7.63
C ARG A 56 -4.93 -5.21 -8.54
N GLY A 57 -5.57 -6.28 -8.96
CA GLY A 57 -4.96 -7.28 -9.82
C GLY A 57 -3.96 -8.20 -9.15
N HIS A 58 -3.78 -8.09 -7.83
CA HIS A 58 -2.79 -8.87 -7.06
C HIS A 58 -3.46 -9.58 -5.90
N GLY A 59 -2.82 -10.69 -5.46
CA GLY A 59 -3.27 -11.45 -4.31
C GLY A 59 -4.76 -11.80 -4.36
N LEU A 60 -5.47 -11.48 -3.28
CA LEU A 60 -6.89 -11.74 -3.15
C LEU A 60 -7.77 -10.51 -3.47
N SER A 61 -7.16 -9.42 -3.92
CA SER A 61 -7.91 -8.25 -4.38
C SER A 61 -8.53 -8.50 -5.75
N SER A 62 -9.58 -7.75 -6.07
CA SER A 62 -10.24 -7.88 -7.36
C SER A 62 -9.34 -7.39 -8.50
N CYS A 63 -9.68 -7.82 -9.71
CA CYS A 63 -8.91 -7.59 -10.92
C CYS A 63 -9.77 -6.78 -11.91
N PRO A 64 -9.94 -5.46 -11.69
CA PRO A 64 -10.73 -4.64 -12.59
C PRO A 64 -10.19 -4.70 -14.02
N LYS A 65 -11.08 -4.63 -15.00
CA LYS A 65 -10.71 -4.64 -16.41
C LYS A 65 -10.03 -3.34 -16.82
N GLY A 66 -9.18 -3.42 -17.85
CA GLY A 66 -8.50 -2.28 -18.43
C GLY A 66 -7.10 -2.06 -17.88
N ALA A 67 -6.45 -1.00 -18.38
CA ALA A 67 -5.11 -0.63 -17.93
C ALA A 67 -5.18 0.01 -16.54
N TYR A 68 -4.18 -0.31 -15.72
CA TYR A 68 -4.08 0.27 -14.38
C TYR A 68 -3.16 1.49 -14.42
N SER A 69 -3.63 2.59 -13.87
CA SER A 69 -2.85 3.82 -13.80
C SER A 69 -2.24 3.99 -12.41
N MET A 70 -1.16 4.76 -12.32
CA MET A 70 -0.59 5.13 -11.03
C MET A 70 -1.62 5.89 -10.18
N GLY A 71 -2.41 6.76 -10.81
CA GLY A 71 -3.48 7.46 -10.11
C GLY A 71 -4.50 6.53 -9.46
N ALA A 72 -4.86 5.45 -10.13
CA ALA A 72 -5.77 4.44 -9.55
C ALA A 72 -5.14 3.74 -8.35
N LEU A 73 -3.85 3.37 -8.45
CA LEU A 73 -3.12 2.73 -7.36
C LEU A 73 -3.00 3.65 -6.14
N VAL A 74 -2.78 4.94 -6.36
CA VAL A 74 -2.73 5.92 -5.26
C VAL A 74 -4.11 6.10 -4.63
N ARG A 75 -5.15 6.24 -5.44
CA ARG A 75 -6.52 6.45 -4.94
C ARG A 75 -7.00 5.27 -4.09
N GLU A 76 -6.67 4.03 -4.47
CA GLU A 76 -7.16 2.88 -3.71
C GLU A 76 -6.52 2.78 -2.32
N ILE A 77 -5.22 3.04 -2.19
CA ILE A 77 -4.59 3.03 -0.86
C ILE A 77 -5.02 4.24 -0.04
N GLU A 78 -5.18 5.41 -0.66
CA GLU A 78 -5.74 6.58 0.02
C GLU A 78 -7.10 6.26 0.64
N ALA A 79 -8.00 5.65 -0.14
CA ALA A 79 -9.31 5.27 0.34
C ALA A 79 -9.26 4.24 1.47
N LEU A 80 -8.37 3.26 1.37
CA LEU A 80 -8.19 2.26 2.42
C LEU A 80 -7.71 2.89 3.72
N LEU A 81 -6.73 3.79 3.66
CA LEU A 81 -6.21 4.46 4.85
C LEU A 81 -7.26 5.37 5.50
N ASP A 82 -8.04 6.07 4.69
CA ASP A 82 -9.16 6.87 5.20
C ASP A 82 -10.22 5.97 5.88
N HIS A 83 -10.54 4.83 5.27
CA HIS A 83 -11.47 3.85 5.85
C HIS A 83 -10.99 3.30 7.19
N LEU A 84 -9.70 3.06 7.33
CA LEU A 84 -9.10 2.55 8.56
C LEU A 84 -8.76 3.64 9.57
N ASP A 85 -9.05 4.90 9.23
CA ASP A 85 -8.72 6.08 10.04
C ASP A 85 -7.22 6.15 10.38
N VAL A 86 -6.38 5.90 9.38
CA VAL A 86 -4.92 5.92 9.53
C VAL A 86 -4.38 7.26 9.05
N LYS A 87 -3.61 7.94 9.91
CA LYS A 87 -2.86 9.16 9.60
C LYS A 87 -1.47 9.07 10.18
N ASN A 88 -0.58 9.91 9.69
CA ASN A 88 0.81 9.97 10.19
C ASN A 88 1.48 8.59 10.23
N CYS A 89 1.33 7.81 9.16
CA CYS A 89 1.93 6.47 9.10
C CYS A 89 3.36 6.50 8.56
N LEU A 90 4.12 5.49 8.92
CA LEU A 90 5.34 5.13 8.19
C LEU A 90 4.91 4.28 6.99
N PHE A 91 5.17 4.75 5.79
CA PHE A 91 4.81 4.05 4.57
C PHE A 91 6.04 3.40 3.95
N VAL A 92 6.01 2.08 3.85
CA VAL A 92 7.12 1.28 3.31
C VAL A 92 6.74 0.80 1.93
N GLY A 93 7.42 1.30 0.90
CA GLY A 93 7.11 0.97 -0.49
C GLY A 93 8.28 0.29 -1.19
N LEU A 94 8.02 -0.87 -1.77
CA LEU A 94 8.98 -1.63 -2.56
C LEU A 94 8.64 -1.52 -4.05
N SER A 95 9.60 -1.06 -4.86
CA SER A 95 9.45 -0.95 -6.31
C SER A 95 8.25 -0.06 -6.66
N ILE A 96 7.21 -0.57 -7.33
CA ILE A 96 5.99 0.19 -7.63
C ILE A 96 5.32 0.71 -6.35
N GLY A 97 5.46 -0.01 -5.23
CA GLY A 97 4.96 0.46 -3.93
C GLY A 97 5.63 1.76 -3.49
N GLY A 98 6.89 1.96 -3.83
CA GLY A 98 7.60 3.21 -3.58
C GLY A 98 7.09 4.35 -4.47
N MET A 99 6.68 4.07 -5.69
CA MET A 99 6.04 5.06 -6.56
C MET A 99 4.66 5.47 -6.01
N ILE A 100 3.92 4.50 -5.48
CA ILE A 100 2.63 4.75 -4.81
C ILE A 100 2.84 5.66 -3.61
N ALA A 101 3.86 5.41 -2.79
CA ALA A 101 4.21 6.25 -1.65
C ALA A 101 4.47 7.69 -2.05
N GLN A 102 5.24 7.90 -3.12
CA GLN A 102 5.54 9.22 -3.64
C GLN A 102 4.30 9.94 -4.16
N GLY A 103 3.43 9.22 -4.89
CA GLY A 103 2.15 9.76 -5.34
C GLY A 103 1.22 10.16 -4.20
N LEU A 104 1.20 9.34 -3.15
CA LEU A 104 0.42 9.62 -1.95
C LEU A 104 0.95 10.87 -1.22
N ALA A 105 2.27 11.04 -1.16
CA ALA A 105 2.89 12.21 -0.53
C ALA A 105 2.53 13.51 -1.24
N ILE A 106 2.41 13.50 -2.56
CA ILE A 106 2.00 14.67 -3.33
C ILE A 106 0.55 15.05 -3.03
N LYS A 107 -0.33 14.06 -2.88
CA LYS A 107 -1.77 14.25 -2.78
C LYS A 107 -2.26 14.40 -1.33
N ARG A 108 -1.71 13.61 -0.42
CA ARG A 108 -2.20 13.45 0.95
C ARG A 108 -1.05 13.38 1.95
N LEU A 109 -0.33 14.46 2.09
CA LEU A 109 0.80 14.51 3.03
C LEU A 109 0.38 14.25 4.48
N ASP A 110 -0.88 14.53 4.83
CA ASP A 110 -1.45 14.27 6.15
C ASP A 110 -1.44 12.78 6.54
N LEU A 111 -1.43 11.88 5.56
CA LEU A 111 -1.40 10.44 5.81
C LEU A 111 -0.01 9.95 6.17
N LEU A 112 1.04 10.68 5.85
CA LEU A 112 2.43 10.22 5.93
C LEU A 112 3.21 10.96 7.01
N ARG A 113 3.86 10.17 7.87
CA ARG A 113 4.87 10.67 8.81
C ARG A 113 6.26 10.57 8.21
N ALA A 114 6.54 9.46 7.54
CA ALA A 114 7.80 9.18 6.88
C ALA A 114 7.58 8.08 5.83
N MET A 115 8.54 7.94 4.91
CA MET A 115 8.52 6.90 3.89
C MET A 115 9.84 6.13 3.89
N VAL A 116 9.75 4.82 3.67
CA VAL A 116 10.88 3.99 3.30
C VAL A 116 10.69 3.58 1.85
N LEU A 117 11.58 4.04 0.98
CA LEU A 117 11.52 3.78 -0.45
C LEU A 117 12.62 2.78 -0.81
N SER A 118 12.23 1.56 -1.16
CA SER A 118 13.16 0.48 -1.46
C SER A 118 13.09 0.10 -2.94
N ASN A 119 14.25 0.06 -3.60
CA ASN A 119 14.38 -0.43 -4.98
C ASN A 119 13.36 0.22 -5.93
N THR A 120 13.25 1.55 -5.86
CA THR A 120 12.24 2.33 -6.57
C THR A 120 12.84 3.57 -7.19
N ALA A 121 12.01 4.34 -7.87
CA ALA A 121 12.38 5.58 -8.54
C ALA A 121 11.15 6.48 -8.67
N ALA A 122 11.35 7.72 -9.10
CA ALA A 122 10.22 8.61 -9.40
C ALA A 122 9.46 8.16 -10.66
N LYS A 123 10.14 7.46 -11.57
CA LYS A 123 9.55 6.89 -12.79
C LYS A 123 10.28 5.60 -13.15
N ILE A 124 9.53 4.58 -13.51
CA ILE A 124 10.07 3.29 -13.94
C ILE A 124 9.57 2.98 -15.36
N GLY A 125 10.50 2.78 -16.27
CA GLY A 125 10.21 2.40 -17.65
C GLY A 125 9.63 3.51 -18.50
N GLN A 126 9.12 3.14 -19.65
CA GLN A 126 8.47 4.02 -20.61
C GLN A 126 6.98 3.70 -20.65
N PRO A 127 6.10 4.65 -21.06
CA PRO A 127 4.65 4.37 -21.12
C PRO A 127 4.30 3.13 -21.92
N ALA A 128 5.04 2.81 -22.98
CA ALA A 128 4.81 1.63 -23.80
C ALA A 128 5.14 0.30 -23.11
N MET A 129 5.77 0.33 -21.95
CA MET A 129 6.12 -0.86 -21.17
C MET A 129 5.01 -1.27 -20.19
N TRP A 130 3.99 -0.45 -20.05
CA TRP A 130 2.91 -0.63 -19.04
C TRP A 130 1.52 -0.91 -19.67
#